data_e196bcc2a04c644625f6379a4f80a2d7
#
_entry.id   e196bcc2a04c644625f6379a4f80a2d7
#
_cell.length_a   1.000
_cell.length_b   1.000
_cell.length_c   1.000
_cell.angle_alpha   90.00
_cell.angle_beta   90.00
_cell.angle_gamma   90.00
#
_symmetry.space_group_name_H-M   'P 1'
#
loop_
_entity.id
_entity.type
_entity.pdbx_description
1 polymer ?
#
loop_
_entity_poly.entity_id
_entity_poly.type
_entity_poly.pdbx_seq_one_letter_code
_entity_poly.pdbx_strand_id
1 'polypeptide(L)'
;MMRICKNNITDQIRDLFDANPLKVPEARIQPLCMLEVKEQKPKYLGEFRFLVKDGFQHNIEIKTSPVSQVSNVKTKKIDFKIGFDILGNFIKAFGLDPAAVGASIKGTKKLSFSFGNVIRKYIDTLELGHILVSNDITGDPDNMFIEEITQNKDVKLALITDVLTSTDFSLSTYRDNTTGTEINIPLIQQYLANIDTNLTVEKVSENEIKFKGETPLTYAFTCVEITIDPETGKFSRGQWLDNIRSAQAPGFGGTETVDIPKLLLDENQANPLLIDF
;
A
#
# COMPACT_ATOMS: atom_id res chain seq x y z
N MET A 1 -29.06 14.89 8.91
CA MET A 1 -27.97 14.72 7.92
C MET A 1 -27.76 13.23 7.72
N MET A 2 -28.31 12.67 6.65
CA MET A 2 -28.23 11.23 6.37
C MET A 2 -26.77 10.86 6.03
N ARG A 3 -26.11 10.07 6.88
CA ARG A 3 -24.84 9.41 6.51
C ARG A 3 -25.19 8.38 5.44
N ILE A 4 -24.94 8.72 4.18
CA ILE A 4 -24.88 7.75 3.10
C ILE A 4 -23.79 6.77 3.51
N CYS A 5 -24.15 5.50 3.74
CA CYS A 5 -23.17 4.43 3.94
C CYS A 5 -22.35 4.31 2.65
N LYS A 6 -21.24 5.02 2.57
CA LYS A 6 -20.23 4.78 1.54
C LYS A 6 -19.64 3.42 1.85
N ASN A 7 -19.92 2.41 1.02
CA ASN A 7 -19.17 1.16 0.97
C ASN A 7 -17.79 1.48 0.36
N ASN A 8 -16.98 2.25 1.09
CA ASN A 8 -15.68 2.65 0.62
C ASN A 8 -14.69 1.52 0.98
N ILE A 9 -14.26 0.77 -0.02
CA ILE A 9 -13.29 -0.32 0.16
C ILE A 9 -11.95 0.22 0.65
N THR A 10 -11.57 1.44 0.25
CA THR A 10 -10.37 2.11 0.72
C THR A 10 -10.40 2.28 2.22
N ASP A 11 -11.53 2.75 2.78
CA ASP A 11 -11.70 2.88 4.22
C ASP A 11 -11.60 1.52 4.91
N GLN A 12 -12.20 0.47 4.32
CA GLN A 12 -12.10 -0.88 4.88
C GLN A 12 -10.67 -1.43 4.88
N ILE A 13 -9.88 -1.18 3.83
CA ILE A 13 -8.48 -1.60 3.76
C ILE A 13 -7.64 -0.74 4.70
N ARG A 14 -7.90 0.57 4.78
CA ARG A 14 -7.23 1.45 5.75
C ARG A 14 -7.49 1.02 7.19
N ASP A 15 -8.76 0.77 7.52
CA ASP A 15 -9.14 0.31 8.87
C ASP A 15 -8.51 -1.05 9.21
N LEU A 16 -8.40 -1.95 8.22
CA LEU A 16 -7.85 -3.28 8.42
C LEU A 16 -6.32 -3.26 8.56
N PHE A 17 -5.64 -2.45 7.77
CA PHE A 17 -4.18 -2.46 7.65
C PHE A 17 -3.51 -1.23 8.25
N ASP A 18 -4.27 -0.19 8.61
CA ASP A 18 -3.74 1.11 9.05
C ASP A 18 -2.66 1.63 8.07
N ALA A 19 -2.96 1.53 6.76
CA ALA A 19 -2.02 1.80 5.68
C ALA A 19 -2.73 2.36 4.44
N ASN A 20 -1.97 3.00 3.56
CA ASN A 20 -2.44 3.49 2.26
C ASN A 20 -2.52 2.32 1.27
N PRO A 21 -3.71 1.97 0.75
CA PRO A 21 -3.84 0.85 -0.18
C PRO A 21 -3.40 1.23 -1.59
N LEU A 22 -2.79 0.30 -2.31
CA LEU A 22 -2.47 0.43 -3.73
C LEU A 22 -3.64 -0.02 -4.59
N LYS A 23 -3.92 0.72 -5.64
CA LYS A 23 -4.91 0.34 -6.66
C LYS A 23 -4.44 -0.86 -7.48
N VAL A 24 -3.16 -0.89 -7.79
CA VAL A 24 -2.48 -2.01 -8.45
C VAL A 24 -1.36 -2.47 -7.53
N PRO A 25 -1.38 -3.72 -7.05
CA PRO A 25 -0.26 -4.24 -6.26
C PRO A 25 1.02 -4.30 -7.09
N GLU A 26 2.14 -3.90 -6.50
CA GLU A 26 3.41 -3.84 -7.19
C GLU A 26 4.57 -4.34 -6.33
N ALA A 27 5.50 -5.09 -6.95
CA ALA A 27 6.69 -5.59 -6.26
C ALA A 27 7.75 -4.48 -6.03
N ARG A 28 7.75 -3.42 -6.86
CA ARG A 28 8.75 -2.33 -6.77
C ARG A 28 8.54 -1.41 -5.58
N ILE A 29 7.35 -1.37 -4.99
CA ILE A 29 7.04 -0.53 -3.84
C ILE A 29 7.62 -1.20 -2.59
N GLN A 30 8.67 -0.59 -2.04
CA GLN A 30 9.43 -1.13 -0.90
C GLN A 30 9.70 0.00 0.13
N PRO A 31 10.07 -0.34 1.37
CA PRO A 31 10.59 0.66 2.29
C PRO A 31 11.80 1.39 1.70
N LEU A 32 11.99 2.65 2.07
CA LEU A 32 12.98 3.58 1.51
C LEU A 32 12.74 4.00 0.05
N CYS A 33 11.56 3.71 -0.52
CA CYS A 33 11.13 4.35 -1.75
C CYS A 33 10.49 5.70 -1.47
N MET A 34 10.68 6.63 -2.41
CA MET A 34 10.19 8.00 -2.34
C MET A 34 9.00 8.20 -3.26
N LEU A 35 8.08 9.01 -2.78
CA LEU A 35 6.94 9.51 -3.53
C LEU A 35 7.00 11.04 -3.59
N GLU A 36 6.72 11.60 -4.74
CA GLU A 36 6.29 12.99 -4.90
C GLU A 36 4.78 13.03 -4.68
N VAL A 37 4.30 13.94 -3.86
CA VAL A 37 2.87 14.15 -3.63
C VAL A 37 2.50 15.56 -4.03
N LYS A 38 1.77 15.71 -5.13
CA LYS A 38 1.25 16.97 -5.63
C LYS A 38 -0.26 16.90 -5.74
N GLU A 39 -0.99 17.86 -5.17
CA GLU A 39 -2.46 17.86 -5.17
C GLU A 39 -3.06 16.53 -4.67
N GLN A 40 -2.49 15.93 -3.64
CA GLN A 40 -2.87 14.62 -3.08
C GLN A 40 -2.64 13.42 -4.04
N LYS A 41 -1.98 13.64 -5.18
CA LYS A 41 -1.65 12.58 -6.13
C LYS A 41 -0.20 12.15 -5.92
N PRO A 42 0.03 10.92 -5.48
CA PRO A 42 1.38 10.40 -5.35
C PRO A 42 1.92 9.98 -6.71
N LYS A 43 3.21 10.19 -6.90
CA LYS A 43 4.01 9.71 -8.03
C LYS A 43 5.25 9.03 -7.49
N TYR A 44 5.52 7.83 -7.95
CA TYR A 44 6.71 7.08 -7.57
C TYR A 44 7.97 7.73 -8.16
N LEU A 45 8.95 8.05 -7.32
CA LEU A 45 10.22 8.64 -7.74
C LEU A 45 11.37 7.63 -7.79
N GLY A 46 11.32 6.57 -6.99
CA GLY A 46 12.39 5.60 -6.87
C GLY A 46 12.92 5.47 -5.46
N GLU A 47 14.12 4.93 -5.31
CA GLU A 47 14.75 4.73 -4.00
C GLU A 47 15.35 6.05 -3.48
N PHE A 48 15.21 6.30 -2.17
CA PHE A 48 15.71 7.48 -1.46
C PHE A 48 17.20 7.76 -1.73
N ARG A 49 18.02 6.70 -1.80
CA ARG A 49 19.47 6.84 -2.03
C ARG A 49 19.83 7.60 -3.31
N PHE A 50 18.97 7.61 -4.32
CA PHE A 50 19.23 8.32 -5.57
C PHE A 50 18.88 9.83 -5.51
N LEU A 51 18.22 10.27 -4.45
CA LEU A 51 17.98 11.69 -4.20
C LEU A 51 19.06 12.32 -3.31
N VAL A 52 19.90 11.49 -2.68
CA VAL A 52 20.92 11.95 -1.73
C VAL A 52 22.24 12.16 -2.45
N LYS A 53 22.90 13.27 -2.18
CA LYS A 53 24.25 13.57 -2.67
C LYS A 53 25.22 12.47 -2.22
N ASP A 54 26.09 12.01 -3.11
CA ASP A 54 27.05 10.93 -2.89
C ASP A 54 26.41 9.57 -2.53
N GLY A 55 25.08 9.45 -2.74
CA GLY A 55 24.31 8.29 -2.36
C GLY A 55 24.06 8.20 -0.85
N PHE A 56 23.07 7.40 -0.47
CA PHE A 56 22.77 7.17 0.94
C PHE A 56 23.69 6.09 1.50
N GLN A 57 24.71 6.52 2.24
CA GLN A 57 25.78 5.64 2.77
C GLN A 57 25.34 4.84 4.02
N HIS A 58 24.22 5.21 4.62
CA HIS A 58 23.74 4.57 5.85
C HIS A 58 22.91 3.33 5.53
N ASN A 59 23.25 2.23 6.18
CA ASN A 59 22.53 0.98 6.06
C ASN A 59 21.38 0.97 7.06
N ILE A 60 20.16 1.29 6.60
CA ILE A 60 18.94 1.09 7.38
C ILE A 60 18.44 -0.33 7.11
N GLU A 61 18.35 -1.12 8.18
CA GLU A 61 17.86 -2.48 8.07
C GLU A 61 16.38 -2.53 7.75
N ILE A 62 16.01 -3.21 6.66
CA ILE A 62 14.61 -3.52 6.38
C ILE A 62 14.23 -4.79 7.15
N LYS A 63 13.45 -4.61 8.21
CA LYS A 63 12.96 -5.69 9.06
C LYS A 63 11.71 -6.32 8.45
N THR A 64 11.46 -7.58 8.79
CA THR A 64 10.27 -8.31 8.34
C THR A 64 9.54 -8.93 9.52
N SER A 65 8.21 -8.92 9.48
CA SER A 65 7.38 -9.61 10.46
C SER A 65 6.08 -10.14 9.82
N PRO A 66 5.60 -11.32 10.23
CA PRO A 66 4.28 -11.78 9.82
C PRO A 66 3.20 -10.94 10.49
N VAL A 67 2.10 -10.68 9.77
CA VAL A 67 0.95 -9.94 10.29
C VAL A 67 -0.25 -10.85 10.37
N SER A 68 -0.29 -11.68 11.42
CA SER A 68 -1.35 -12.68 11.61
C SER A 68 -2.75 -12.08 11.78
N GLN A 69 -2.83 -10.87 12.33
CA GLN A 69 -4.10 -10.18 12.56
C GLN A 69 -4.87 -9.84 11.28
N VAL A 70 -4.18 -9.68 10.16
CA VAL A 70 -4.77 -9.35 8.86
C VAL A 70 -4.68 -10.48 7.84
N SER A 71 -3.83 -11.48 8.09
CA SER A 71 -3.70 -12.64 7.22
C SER A 71 -4.99 -13.46 7.22
N ASN A 72 -5.52 -13.72 6.01
CA ASN A 72 -6.77 -14.43 5.77
C ASN A 72 -8.04 -13.78 6.36
N VAL A 73 -7.96 -12.53 6.80
CA VAL A 73 -9.13 -11.77 7.25
C VAL A 73 -9.91 -11.30 6.02
N LYS A 74 -11.17 -11.72 5.92
CA LYS A 74 -12.05 -11.33 4.80
C LYS A 74 -12.54 -9.91 5.00
N THR A 75 -12.48 -9.12 3.92
CA THR A 75 -13.17 -7.82 3.87
C THR A 75 -14.68 -7.99 4.03
N LYS A 76 -15.38 -6.92 4.39
CA LYS A 76 -16.84 -6.90 4.27
C LYS A 76 -17.22 -7.15 2.81
N LYS A 77 -18.45 -7.66 2.60
CA LYS A 77 -18.97 -7.87 1.25
C LYS A 77 -19.22 -6.54 0.56
N ILE A 78 -18.64 -6.37 -0.62
CA ILE A 78 -18.74 -5.19 -1.47
C ILE A 78 -19.55 -5.48 -2.72
N ASP A 79 -20.19 -4.46 -3.28
CA ASP A 79 -20.95 -4.61 -4.51
C ASP A 79 -20.04 -5.06 -5.65
N PHE A 80 -20.57 -5.93 -6.52
CA PHE A 80 -19.81 -6.59 -7.58
C PHE A 80 -19.04 -5.61 -8.46
N LYS A 81 -19.67 -4.51 -8.89
CA LYS A 81 -19.02 -3.53 -9.78
C LYS A 81 -17.75 -2.96 -9.14
N ILE A 82 -17.85 -2.48 -7.91
CA ILE A 82 -16.71 -1.91 -7.16
C ILE A 82 -15.66 -2.98 -6.89
N GLY A 83 -16.10 -4.14 -6.39
CA GLY A 83 -15.20 -5.24 -6.07
C GLY A 83 -14.52 -5.81 -7.29
N PHE A 84 -15.17 -5.81 -8.46
CA PHE A 84 -14.59 -6.30 -9.69
C PHE A 84 -13.56 -5.35 -10.29
N ASP A 85 -13.73 -4.04 -10.15
CA ASP A 85 -12.71 -3.06 -10.56
C ASP A 85 -11.42 -3.26 -9.77
N ILE A 86 -11.53 -3.50 -8.46
CA ILE A 86 -10.38 -3.81 -7.61
C ILE A 86 -9.78 -5.16 -7.98
N LEU A 87 -10.60 -6.21 -8.06
CA LEU A 87 -10.20 -7.54 -8.47
C LEU A 87 -9.45 -7.52 -9.81
N GLY A 88 -9.96 -6.75 -10.78
CA GLY A 88 -9.35 -6.60 -12.08
C GLY A 88 -7.91 -6.08 -12.01
N ASN A 89 -7.63 -5.13 -11.12
CA ASN A 89 -6.29 -4.60 -10.92
C ASN A 89 -5.36 -5.62 -10.25
N PHE A 90 -5.84 -6.33 -9.21
CA PHE A 90 -5.08 -7.42 -8.60
C PHE A 90 -4.76 -8.53 -9.60
N ILE A 91 -5.73 -8.94 -10.40
CA ILE A 91 -5.57 -9.98 -11.42
C ILE A 91 -4.56 -9.56 -12.48
N LYS A 92 -4.60 -8.29 -12.93
CA LYS A 92 -3.61 -7.73 -13.86
C LYS A 92 -2.20 -7.73 -13.28
N ALA A 93 -2.04 -7.43 -11.98
CA ALA A 93 -0.74 -7.47 -11.30
C ALA A 93 -0.11 -8.88 -11.33
N PHE A 94 -0.94 -9.92 -11.40
CA PHE A 94 -0.49 -11.30 -11.60
C PHE A 94 -0.41 -11.72 -13.07
N GLY A 95 -0.61 -10.81 -14.04
CA GLY A 95 -0.52 -11.11 -15.46
C GLY A 95 -1.77 -11.76 -16.07
N LEU A 96 -2.89 -11.78 -15.37
CA LEU A 96 -4.14 -12.35 -15.86
C LEU A 96 -5.06 -11.33 -16.52
N ASP A 97 -5.89 -11.80 -17.46
CA ASP A 97 -7.00 -11.00 -18.00
C ASP A 97 -8.20 -10.98 -17.03
N PRO A 98 -8.61 -9.81 -16.50
CA PRO A 98 -9.79 -9.70 -15.65
C PRO A 98 -11.08 -10.20 -16.30
N ALA A 99 -11.22 -10.09 -17.64
CA ALA A 99 -12.41 -10.56 -18.34
C ALA A 99 -12.59 -12.08 -18.21
N ALA A 100 -11.50 -12.83 -18.19
CA ALA A 100 -11.50 -14.27 -17.98
C ALA A 100 -12.08 -14.65 -16.61
N VAL A 101 -11.59 -13.97 -15.56
CA VAL A 101 -12.09 -14.21 -14.19
C VAL A 101 -13.53 -13.71 -14.06
N GLY A 102 -13.88 -12.58 -14.67
CA GLY A 102 -15.25 -12.07 -14.70
C GLY A 102 -16.25 -13.06 -15.28
N ALA A 103 -15.89 -13.73 -16.36
CA ALA A 103 -16.73 -14.76 -16.97
C ALA A 103 -16.94 -15.96 -16.05
N SER A 104 -15.94 -16.32 -15.23
CA SER A 104 -16.01 -17.46 -14.29
C SER A 104 -16.90 -17.22 -13.07
N ILE A 105 -17.20 -15.96 -12.74
CA ILE A 105 -17.99 -15.53 -11.57
C ILE A 105 -19.33 -14.91 -11.97
N LYS A 106 -19.88 -15.33 -13.11
CA LYS A 106 -21.14 -14.84 -13.62
C LYS A 106 -22.28 -15.04 -12.62
N GLY A 107 -23.13 -14.01 -12.45
CA GLY A 107 -24.26 -14.04 -11.51
C GLY A 107 -23.92 -13.59 -10.09
N THR A 108 -22.68 -13.26 -9.82
CA THR A 108 -22.22 -12.65 -8.57
C THR A 108 -22.77 -11.23 -8.42
N LYS A 109 -23.25 -10.91 -7.24
CA LYS A 109 -23.69 -9.53 -6.90
C LYS A 109 -22.76 -8.86 -5.88
N LYS A 110 -22.06 -9.66 -5.07
CA LYS A 110 -21.12 -9.15 -4.04
C LYS A 110 -19.86 -9.99 -4.01
N LEU A 111 -18.77 -9.35 -3.65
CA LEU A 111 -17.44 -9.94 -3.49
C LEU A 111 -16.89 -9.67 -2.10
N SER A 112 -16.02 -10.55 -1.61
CA SER A 112 -15.11 -10.24 -0.51
C SER A 112 -13.72 -10.79 -0.80
N PHE A 113 -12.70 -10.17 -0.23
CA PHE A 113 -11.30 -10.51 -0.44
C PHE A 113 -10.62 -10.82 0.87
N SER A 114 -9.57 -11.60 0.81
CA SER A 114 -8.59 -11.75 1.88
C SER A 114 -7.20 -11.93 1.30
N PHE A 115 -6.19 -11.52 2.06
CA PHE A 115 -4.78 -11.71 1.74
C PHE A 115 -4.22 -12.78 2.65
N GLY A 116 -3.55 -13.79 2.07
CA GLY A 116 -2.88 -14.84 2.82
C GLY A 116 -1.41 -14.50 3.05
N ASN A 117 -0.80 -15.07 4.07
CA ASN A 117 0.63 -14.95 4.34
C ASN A 117 1.14 -13.50 4.29
N VAL A 118 0.43 -12.60 4.96
CA VAL A 118 0.77 -11.18 4.97
C VAL A 118 2.07 -10.96 5.73
N ILE A 119 3.03 -10.37 5.05
CA ILE A 119 4.34 -9.99 5.60
C ILE A 119 4.44 -8.47 5.58
N ARG A 120 4.76 -7.89 6.72
CA ARG A 120 5.18 -6.50 6.85
C ARG A 120 6.68 -6.42 6.66
N LYS A 121 7.13 -5.54 5.76
CA LYS A 121 8.52 -5.09 5.68
C LYS A 121 8.55 -3.64 6.14
N TYR A 122 9.46 -3.31 7.03
CA TYR A 122 9.50 -1.98 7.63
C TYR A 122 10.90 -1.55 8.03
N ILE A 123 11.09 -0.25 8.13
CA ILE A 123 12.28 0.36 8.71
C ILE A 123 11.95 0.96 10.07
N ASP A 124 12.97 1.10 10.91
CA ASP A 124 12.83 1.81 12.18
C ASP A 124 12.81 3.32 11.91
N THR A 125 11.65 3.95 12.15
CA THR A 125 11.47 5.38 11.89
C THR A 125 12.26 6.26 12.85
N LEU A 126 12.57 5.79 14.06
CA LEU A 126 13.44 6.52 14.99
C LEU A 126 14.88 6.48 14.52
N GLU A 127 15.34 5.33 14.02
CA GLU A 127 16.68 5.19 13.41
C GLU A 127 16.79 6.11 12.18
N LEU A 128 15.80 6.09 11.28
CA LEU A 128 15.73 6.99 10.15
C LEU A 128 15.82 8.47 10.59
N GLY A 129 14.99 8.86 11.57
CA GLY A 129 14.98 10.23 12.09
C GLY A 129 16.33 10.64 12.69
N HIS A 130 16.99 9.73 13.42
CA HIS A 130 18.33 9.97 13.94
C HIS A 130 19.36 10.18 12.82
N ILE A 131 19.34 9.34 11.80
CA ILE A 131 20.24 9.42 10.64
C ILE A 131 20.06 10.74 9.90
N LEU A 132 18.81 11.12 9.58
CA LEU A 132 18.52 12.37 8.85
C LEU A 132 18.99 13.62 9.59
N VAL A 133 18.93 13.62 10.93
CA VAL A 133 19.33 14.75 11.75
C VAL A 133 20.83 14.82 12.00
N SER A 134 21.47 13.67 12.23
CA SER A 134 22.85 13.60 12.72
C SER A 134 23.90 13.63 11.61
N ASN A 135 23.54 13.29 10.37
CA ASN A 135 24.50 13.07 9.30
C ASN A 135 24.49 14.13 8.20
N ASP A 136 23.82 15.26 8.40
CA ASP A 136 23.79 16.37 7.41
C ASP A 136 23.45 15.88 5.98
N ILE A 137 22.48 14.99 5.87
CA ILE A 137 22.12 14.38 4.59
C ILE A 137 21.51 15.47 3.69
N THR A 138 22.13 15.69 2.53
CA THR A 138 21.71 16.67 1.54
C THR A 138 21.18 16.01 0.27
N GLY A 139 20.21 16.66 -0.37
CA GLY A 139 19.79 16.30 -1.71
C GLY A 139 20.91 16.48 -2.72
N ASP A 140 20.94 15.66 -3.74
CA ASP A 140 21.87 15.77 -4.84
C ASP A 140 21.50 16.99 -5.71
N PRO A 141 22.31 18.06 -5.75
CA PRO A 141 21.99 19.26 -6.52
C PRO A 141 21.96 18.99 -8.04
N ASP A 142 22.62 17.94 -8.51
CA ASP A 142 22.63 17.55 -9.92
C ASP A 142 21.39 16.72 -10.30
N ASN A 143 20.57 16.34 -9.31
CA ASN A 143 19.33 15.63 -9.56
C ASN A 143 18.19 16.61 -9.87
N MET A 144 17.68 16.59 -11.10
CA MET A 144 16.63 17.51 -11.57
C MET A 144 15.37 17.53 -10.71
N PHE A 145 15.04 16.43 -10.01
CA PHE A 145 13.88 16.37 -9.13
C PHE A 145 14.10 17.14 -7.83
N ILE A 146 15.34 17.25 -7.34
CA ILE A 146 15.66 18.03 -6.16
C ILE A 146 15.38 19.52 -6.42
N GLU A 147 15.77 20.02 -7.60
CA GLU A 147 15.47 21.42 -7.99
C GLU A 147 13.96 21.66 -8.06
N GLU A 148 13.21 20.78 -8.72
CA GLU A 148 11.75 20.91 -8.83
C GLU A 148 11.06 20.95 -7.45
N ILE A 149 11.47 20.05 -6.55
CA ILE A 149 10.90 19.92 -5.21
C ILE A 149 11.21 21.15 -4.35
N THR A 150 12.43 21.66 -4.40
CA THR A 150 12.84 22.82 -3.59
C THR A 150 12.22 24.12 -4.07
N GLN A 151 11.93 24.26 -5.35
CA GLN A 151 11.31 25.44 -5.93
C GLN A 151 9.78 25.44 -5.85
N ASN A 152 9.14 24.28 -5.72
CA ASN A 152 7.68 24.16 -5.75
C ASN A 152 7.13 23.78 -4.37
N LYS A 153 6.57 24.78 -3.66
CA LYS A 153 6.00 24.60 -2.32
C LYS A 153 4.76 23.68 -2.27
N ASP A 154 4.13 23.42 -3.41
CA ASP A 154 2.95 22.56 -3.50
C ASP A 154 3.34 21.08 -3.62
N VAL A 155 4.63 20.80 -3.79
CA VAL A 155 5.16 19.45 -3.86
C VAL A 155 5.62 18.99 -2.48
N LYS A 156 5.14 17.86 -2.04
CA LYS A 156 5.57 17.19 -0.82
C LYS A 156 6.31 15.91 -1.17
N LEU A 157 7.30 15.58 -0.36
CA LEU A 157 7.98 14.30 -0.42
C LEU A 157 7.46 13.36 0.65
N ALA A 158 7.21 12.12 0.29
CA ALA A 158 6.87 11.07 1.23
C ALA A 158 7.86 9.91 1.08
N LEU A 159 8.42 9.46 2.19
CA LEU A 159 9.26 8.27 2.27
C LEU A 159 8.43 7.10 2.76
N ILE A 160 8.43 6.01 2.02
CA ILE A 160 7.77 4.77 2.43
C ILE A 160 8.57 4.13 3.56
N THR A 161 7.90 3.92 4.68
CA THR A 161 8.50 3.32 5.90
C THR A 161 8.11 1.87 6.09
N ASP A 162 6.91 1.51 5.65
CA ASP A 162 6.40 0.15 5.78
C ASP A 162 5.64 -0.25 4.52
N VAL A 163 5.69 -1.53 4.21
CA VAL A 163 4.85 -2.14 3.18
C VAL A 163 4.23 -3.43 3.68
N LEU A 164 3.02 -3.70 3.24
CA LEU A 164 2.34 -4.97 3.44
C LEU A 164 2.36 -5.75 2.14
N THR A 165 2.97 -6.93 2.17
CA THR A 165 3.14 -7.78 1.00
C THR A 165 2.44 -9.11 1.19
N SER A 166 1.96 -9.69 0.09
CA SER A 166 1.44 -11.05 0.07
C SER A 166 1.73 -11.70 -1.27
N THR A 167 1.89 -13.02 -1.25
CA THR A 167 1.91 -13.87 -2.46
C THR A 167 0.53 -14.43 -2.77
N ASP A 168 -0.39 -14.36 -1.80
CA ASP A 168 -1.68 -15.03 -1.86
C ASP A 168 -2.83 -14.03 -1.74
N PHE A 169 -3.85 -14.24 -2.54
CA PHE A 169 -5.08 -13.48 -2.41
C PHE A 169 -6.29 -14.40 -2.68
N SER A 170 -7.31 -14.31 -1.84
CA SER A 170 -8.52 -15.10 -1.98
C SER A 170 -9.71 -14.21 -2.33
N LEU A 171 -10.57 -14.75 -3.18
CA LEU A 171 -11.82 -14.14 -3.62
C LEU A 171 -12.98 -15.04 -3.22
N SER A 172 -13.97 -14.46 -2.54
CA SER A 172 -15.26 -15.11 -2.28
C SER A 172 -16.37 -14.36 -2.98
N THR A 173 -17.30 -15.11 -3.59
CA THR A 173 -18.41 -14.62 -4.40
C THR A 173 -19.75 -14.88 -3.77
N TYR A 174 -20.70 -13.94 -3.90
CA TYR A 174 -22.00 -14.03 -3.28
C TYR A 174 -23.11 -13.54 -4.22
N ARG A 175 -24.26 -14.22 -4.20
CA ARG A 175 -25.48 -13.79 -4.88
C ARG A 175 -26.21 -12.70 -4.09
N ASP A 176 -26.17 -12.80 -2.77
CA ASP A 176 -26.74 -11.86 -1.81
C ASP A 176 -25.86 -11.77 -0.55
N ASN A 177 -26.40 -11.33 0.57
CA ASN A 177 -25.63 -11.24 1.82
C ASN A 177 -25.30 -12.59 2.48
N THR A 178 -25.96 -13.67 2.07
CA THR A 178 -25.86 -14.99 2.70
C THR A 178 -25.45 -16.09 1.75
N THR A 179 -25.98 -16.08 0.53
CA THR A 179 -25.81 -17.16 -0.45
C THR A 179 -24.56 -16.96 -1.30
N GLY A 180 -23.66 -17.93 -1.30
CA GLY A 180 -22.51 -18.00 -2.21
C GLY A 180 -22.94 -18.16 -3.68
N THR A 181 -22.09 -17.71 -4.59
CA THR A 181 -22.21 -17.96 -6.04
C THR A 181 -21.09 -18.90 -6.45
N GLU A 182 -21.43 -19.98 -7.14
CA GLU A 182 -20.44 -20.93 -7.63
C GLU A 182 -19.47 -20.27 -8.61
N ILE A 183 -18.19 -20.60 -8.48
CA ILE A 183 -17.10 -20.13 -9.34
C ILE A 183 -16.76 -21.21 -10.35
N ASN A 184 -16.75 -20.88 -11.63
CA ASN A 184 -16.32 -21.78 -12.69
C ASN A 184 -14.79 -21.89 -12.73
N ILE A 185 -14.22 -22.72 -11.87
CA ILE A 185 -12.78 -22.92 -11.74
C ILE A 185 -12.15 -23.51 -13.01
N PRO A 186 -12.74 -24.51 -13.69
CA PRO A 186 -12.21 -25.01 -14.95
C PRO A 186 -11.96 -23.90 -15.98
N LEU A 187 -12.85 -22.92 -16.06
CA LEU A 187 -12.69 -21.77 -16.95
C LEU A 187 -11.44 -20.95 -16.60
N ILE A 188 -11.21 -20.67 -15.31
CA ILE A 188 -9.99 -19.95 -14.86
C ILE A 188 -8.74 -20.76 -15.18
N GLN A 189 -8.74 -22.05 -14.89
CA GLN A 189 -7.60 -22.95 -15.18
C GLN A 189 -7.28 -23.03 -16.66
N GLN A 190 -8.31 -23.03 -17.52
CA GLN A 190 -8.12 -23.00 -18.97
C GLN A 190 -7.42 -21.71 -19.42
N TYR A 191 -7.76 -20.57 -18.82
CA TYR A 191 -7.08 -19.30 -19.10
C TYR A 191 -5.62 -19.34 -18.63
N LEU A 192 -5.36 -19.83 -17.41
CA LEU A 192 -4.01 -19.95 -16.88
C LEU A 192 -3.11 -20.87 -17.73
N ALA A 193 -3.64 -21.95 -18.26
CA ALA A 193 -2.89 -22.88 -19.10
C ALA A 193 -2.42 -22.25 -20.44
N ASN A 194 -3.04 -21.16 -20.86
CA ASN A 194 -2.71 -20.44 -22.09
C ASN A 194 -1.76 -19.24 -21.89
N ILE A 195 -1.33 -18.98 -20.65
CA ILE A 195 -0.50 -17.82 -20.29
C ILE A 195 0.74 -18.33 -19.57
N ASP A 196 1.91 -17.82 -19.94
CA ASP A 196 3.15 -18.08 -19.21
C ASP A 196 3.16 -17.25 -17.92
N THR A 197 2.57 -17.82 -16.87
CA THR A 197 2.45 -17.18 -15.54
C THR A 197 2.76 -18.19 -14.44
N ASN A 198 3.48 -17.73 -13.42
CA ASN A 198 3.74 -18.49 -12.21
C ASN A 198 2.58 -18.41 -11.19
N LEU A 199 1.39 -18.06 -11.66
CA LEU A 199 0.21 -17.98 -10.82
C LEU A 199 -0.52 -19.31 -10.78
N THR A 200 -0.84 -19.78 -9.59
CA THR A 200 -1.70 -20.95 -9.37
C THR A 200 -3.06 -20.53 -8.81
N VAL A 201 -4.09 -21.29 -9.13
CA VAL A 201 -5.44 -21.11 -8.59
C VAL A 201 -5.89 -22.37 -7.90
N GLU A 202 -6.22 -22.22 -6.64
CA GLU A 202 -6.70 -23.30 -5.77
C GLU A 202 -8.19 -23.10 -5.46
N LYS A 203 -8.97 -24.17 -5.53
CA LYS A 203 -10.35 -24.18 -5.05
C LYS A 203 -10.33 -24.28 -3.53
N VAL A 204 -10.85 -23.28 -2.84
CA VAL A 204 -11.05 -23.30 -1.39
C VAL A 204 -12.43 -23.86 -1.07
N SER A 205 -13.46 -23.39 -1.80
CA SER A 205 -14.84 -23.88 -1.72
C SER A 205 -15.57 -23.64 -3.05
N GLU A 206 -16.86 -23.95 -3.14
CA GLU A 206 -17.65 -23.70 -4.35
C GLU A 206 -17.70 -22.21 -4.73
N ASN A 207 -17.68 -21.33 -3.74
CA ASN A 207 -17.77 -19.88 -3.92
C ASN A 207 -16.49 -19.13 -3.51
N GLU A 208 -15.38 -19.85 -3.34
CA GLU A 208 -14.10 -19.26 -2.93
C GLU A 208 -12.93 -19.87 -3.67
N ILE A 209 -12.10 -18.99 -4.24
CA ILE A 209 -10.84 -19.35 -4.88
C ILE A 209 -9.68 -18.58 -4.26
N LYS A 210 -8.52 -19.18 -4.31
CA LYS A 210 -7.26 -18.60 -3.89
C LYS A 210 -6.30 -18.53 -5.06
N PHE A 211 -5.78 -17.33 -5.31
CA PHE A 211 -4.68 -17.07 -6.24
C PHE A 211 -3.38 -17.04 -5.46
N LYS A 212 -2.36 -17.71 -5.97
CA LYS A 212 -1.04 -17.77 -5.35
C LYS A 212 0.03 -17.54 -6.40
N GLY A 213 0.81 -16.47 -6.21
CA GLY A 213 1.98 -16.12 -7.03
C GLY A 213 3.28 -16.47 -6.32
N GLU A 214 4.38 -16.45 -7.07
CA GLU A 214 5.74 -16.63 -6.52
C GLU A 214 6.30 -15.32 -5.95
N THR A 215 6.01 -14.20 -6.61
CA THR A 215 6.52 -12.89 -6.23
C THR A 215 5.59 -12.22 -5.23
N PRO A 216 6.11 -11.83 -4.04
CA PRO A 216 5.32 -11.01 -3.11
C PRO A 216 5.01 -9.63 -3.72
N LEU A 217 3.74 -9.27 -3.76
CA LEU A 217 3.29 -7.95 -4.19
C LEU A 217 2.92 -7.08 -2.99
N THR A 218 3.36 -5.84 -3.01
CA THR A 218 2.92 -4.82 -2.07
C THR A 218 1.52 -4.37 -2.46
N TYR A 219 0.58 -4.40 -1.52
CA TYR A 219 -0.80 -3.97 -1.73
C TYR A 219 -1.21 -2.81 -0.79
N ALA A 220 -0.39 -2.52 0.22
CA ALA A 220 -0.56 -1.34 1.06
C ALA A 220 0.79 -0.88 1.62
N PHE A 221 0.90 0.40 1.96
CA PHE A 221 2.11 0.99 2.52
C PHE A 221 1.80 2.10 3.51
N THR A 222 2.75 2.39 4.38
CA THR A 222 2.77 3.62 5.17
C THR A 222 3.95 4.48 4.76
N CYS A 223 3.82 5.78 4.90
CA CYS A 223 4.88 6.72 4.58
C CYS A 223 4.87 7.90 5.56
N VAL A 224 5.97 8.62 5.57
CA VAL A 224 6.17 9.82 6.37
C VAL A 224 6.60 10.97 5.46
N GLU A 225 6.15 12.18 5.78
CA GLU A 225 6.56 13.37 5.05
C GLU A 225 8.03 13.71 5.35
N ILE A 226 8.80 13.99 4.30
CA ILE A 226 10.16 14.50 4.37
C ILE A 226 10.18 15.84 3.67
N THR A 227 10.97 16.78 4.19
CA THR A 227 11.16 18.10 3.60
C THR A 227 12.63 18.30 3.25
N ILE A 228 12.91 19.12 2.24
CA ILE A 228 14.24 19.57 1.87
C ILE A 228 14.29 21.06 2.14
N ASP A 229 15.30 21.47 2.88
CA ASP A 229 15.57 22.89 3.10
C ASP A 229 16.05 23.52 1.78
N PRO A 230 15.34 24.53 1.25
CA PRO A 230 15.66 25.08 -0.06
C PRO A 230 16.98 25.86 -0.10
N GLU A 231 17.51 26.34 1.05
CA GLU A 231 18.74 27.10 1.12
C GLU A 231 19.97 26.20 1.26
N THR A 232 19.84 25.14 2.03
CA THR A 232 20.96 24.24 2.35
C THR A 232 20.93 22.93 1.59
N GLY A 233 19.80 22.59 0.95
CA GLY A 233 19.55 21.28 0.34
C GLY A 233 19.44 20.13 1.34
N LYS A 234 19.49 20.40 2.64
CA LYS A 234 19.44 19.36 3.66
C LYS A 234 18.05 18.78 3.78
N PHE A 235 17.98 17.47 3.93
CA PHE A 235 16.75 16.82 4.35
C PHE A 235 16.43 17.25 5.77
N SER A 236 15.38 18.06 5.90
CA SER A 236 14.94 18.57 7.18
C SER A 236 13.83 17.69 7.75
N ARG A 237 13.56 17.92 9.03
CA ARG A 237 12.48 17.22 9.74
C ARG A 237 11.15 17.58 9.10
N GLY A 238 10.45 16.56 8.62
CA GLY A 238 9.05 16.71 8.27
C GLY A 238 8.18 16.99 9.52
N GLN A 239 6.98 17.45 9.31
CA GLN A 239 6.03 17.77 10.39
C GLN A 239 5.83 16.64 11.40
N TRP A 240 5.94 15.39 10.97
CA TRP A 240 5.81 14.24 11.84
C TRP A 240 6.91 14.13 12.90
N LEU A 241 8.16 14.57 12.60
CA LEU A 241 9.24 14.62 13.59
C LEU A 241 9.03 15.76 14.60
N ASP A 242 8.48 16.87 14.16
CA ASP A 242 8.14 17.98 15.03
C ASP A 242 6.98 17.63 15.96
N ASN A 243 5.98 16.90 15.50
CA ASN A 243 4.87 16.42 16.31
C ASN A 243 5.32 15.43 17.41
N ILE A 244 6.32 14.58 17.13
CA ILE A 244 6.90 13.68 18.15
C ILE A 244 7.60 14.48 19.26
N ARG A 245 8.24 15.61 18.94
CA ARG A 245 8.90 16.46 19.95
C ARG A 245 7.92 17.30 20.75
N SER A 246 6.82 17.71 20.16
CA SER A 246 5.78 18.49 20.85
C SER A 246 4.86 17.62 21.72
N ALA A 247 4.75 16.33 21.45
CA ALA A 247 4.20 15.39 22.39
C ALA A 247 5.18 15.29 23.56
N GLN A 248 4.90 15.99 24.66
CA GLN A 248 5.67 15.89 25.89
C GLN A 248 5.88 14.41 26.22
N ALA A 249 7.15 14.03 26.39
CA ALA A 249 7.48 12.68 26.81
C ALA A 249 6.57 12.34 28.00
N PRO A 250 5.75 11.29 27.91
CA PRO A 250 4.93 10.88 29.02
C PRO A 250 5.87 10.61 30.20
N GLY A 251 5.57 11.20 31.33
CA GLY A 251 6.32 10.89 32.55
C GLY A 251 6.37 9.37 32.71
N PHE A 252 7.51 8.81 33.06
CA PHE A 252 7.75 7.40 33.28
C PHE A 252 6.58 6.77 34.06
N GLY A 253 5.71 6.02 33.38
CA GLY A 253 4.58 5.37 34.06
C GLY A 253 3.42 4.89 33.19
N GLY A 254 3.41 5.12 31.89
CA GLY A 254 2.33 4.64 31.02
C GLY A 254 2.87 3.92 29.78
N THR A 255 2.42 2.70 29.53
CA THR A 255 2.61 1.95 28.29
C THR A 255 1.70 2.53 27.18
N GLU A 256 1.75 3.85 26.96
CA GLU A 256 1.13 4.44 25.78
C GLU A 256 2.11 4.31 24.62
N THR A 257 1.74 3.51 23.64
CA THR A 257 2.40 3.46 22.34
C THR A 257 2.29 4.84 21.71
N VAL A 258 3.41 5.53 21.55
CA VAL A 258 3.45 6.80 20.81
C VAL A 258 3.02 6.51 19.39
N ASP A 259 1.83 6.94 19.02
CA ASP A 259 1.30 6.81 17.67
C ASP A 259 2.04 7.82 16.78
N ILE A 260 2.96 7.32 15.96
CA ILE A 260 3.72 8.16 15.02
C ILE A 260 2.77 8.57 13.92
N PRO A 261 2.54 9.89 13.69
CA PRO A 261 1.64 10.33 12.64
C PRO A 261 2.06 9.77 11.28
N LYS A 262 1.20 8.98 10.67
CA LYS A 262 1.38 8.46 9.32
C LYS A 262 0.78 9.44 8.33
N LEU A 263 1.46 9.68 7.21
CA LEU A 263 0.90 10.45 6.12
C LEU A 263 -0.16 9.60 5.42
N LEU A 264 -1.42 10.01 5.55
CA LEU A 264 -2.51 9.43 4.78
C LEU A 264 -2.61 10.21 3.47
N LEU A 265 -2.35 9.52 2.38
CA LEU A 265 -2.57 10.04 1.05
C LEU A 265 -4.06 9.93 0.75
N ASP A 266 -4.60 10.94 0.07
CA ASP A 266 -5.94 10.86 -0.47
C ASP A 266 -7.11 11.02 0.53
N GLU A 267 -6.88 11.74 1.64
CA GLU A 267 -7.92 12.00 2.65
C GLU A 267 -9.17 12.72 2.13
N ASN A 268 -9.01 13.54 1.07
CA ASN A 268 -10.04 14.46 0.59
C ASN A 268 -10.60 14.13 -0.80
N GLN A 269 -10.18 13.04 -1.42
CA GLN A 269 -10.72 12.68 -2.74
C GLN A 269 -12.14 12.11 -2.63
N ALA A 270 -13.03 12.62 -3.47
CA ALA A 270 -14.45 12.26 -3.42
C ALA A 270 -14.68 10.76 -3.72
N ASN A 271 -13.74 10.05 -4.32
CA ASN A 271 -13.86 8.62 -4.64
C ASN A 271 -12.52 7.89 -4.99
N PRO A 272 -11.46 7.97 -4.19
CA PRO A 272 -10.32 7.11 -4.45
C PRO A 272 -10.59 5.75 -3.84
N LEU A 273 -10.74 4.76 -4.67
CA LEU A 273 -10.81 3.39 -4.20
C LEU A 273 -9.45 2.94 -3.68
N LEU A 274 -8.39 3.33 -4.38
CA LEU A 274 -7.01 2.94 -4.12
C LEU A 274 -6.06 3.98 -4.73
N ILE A 275 -4.83 4.04 -4.24
CA ILE A 275 -3.78 4.91 -4.77
C ILE A 275 -3.21 4.30 -6.06
N ASP A 276 -3.16 5.11 -7.11
CA ASP A 276 -2.61 4.76 -8.43
C ASP A 276 -1.29 5.53 -8.64
N PHE A 277 -0.25 4.87 -9.13
CA PHE A 277 1.06 5.46 -9.39
C PHE A 277 1.37 5.50 -10.89
#